data_b7297db24715b589b49ddb0d23446a84
#
_entry.id   b7297db24715b589b49ddb0d23446a84
#
_cell.length_a   1.000
_cell.length_b   1.000
_cell.length_c   1.000
_cell.angle_alpha   90.00
_cell.angle_beta   90.00
_cell.angle_gamma   90.00
#
_symmetry.space_group_name_H-M   'P 1'
#
loop_
_entity.id
_entity.type
_entity.pdbx_description
1 polymer ?
#
loop_
_entity_poly.entity_id
_entity_poly.type
_entity_poly.pdbx_seq_one_letter_code
_entity_poly.pdbx_strand_id
1 'polypeptide(L)'
;MTEKIDKPRHLGRGLASLLGPITTATEESPLPISITEINANILPNKELRGSFREIKVDEIEANPYQVRSFWNEQELAELAQSIKAKGVIQPVIVRPMGSGYQLIAGERRWRAAKMVGLQTVPAIIRPVKDDEMLELALVENIHRADLNPIERANAYQRYVSTFSLTQADAAQRLGEDRSVIANYLRLLGLPAEIKQMLIDGQLTMGHARAILALPTDELRRKLANRAMAGRLSVREVERLVRQYLTANDAQKIKIRTRPAHIQDLEGRLSKELGTNVAIETRKNGKCGRIVVEFHSLEEFDRIMQHIGVTSTEEV
;
A
#
# COMPACT_ATOMS: atom_id res chain seq x y z
N MET A 1 74.46 -4.01 -11.92
CA MET A 1 73.22 -3.18 -11.79
C MET A 1 72.04 -4.02 -12.32
N THR A 2 71.29 -4.66 -11.42
CA THR A 2 70.20 -5.56 -11.79
C THR A 2 68.92 -4.89 -11.36
N GLU A 3 68.11 -4.50 -12.36
CA GLU A 3 66.77 -3.95 -12.15
C GLU A 3 65.81 -5.00 -11.58
N LYS A 4 65.16 -4.67 -10.46
CA LYS A 4 64.07 -5.46 -9.87
C LYS A 4 62.78 -5.09 -10.56
N ILE A 5 62.21 -6.05 -11.28
CA ILE A 5 60.85 -5.97 -11.85
C ILE A 5 59.85 -6.25 -10.71
N ASP A 6 59.03 -5.24 -10.43
CA ASP A 6 57.94 -5.31 -9.42
C ASP A 6 56.77 -6.16 -9.97
N LYS A 7 56.32 -7.16 -9.19
CA LYS A 7 55.20 -8.04 -9.55
C LYS A 7 53.86 -7.36 -9.25
N PRO A 8 52.86 -7.41 -10.15
CA PRO A 8 51.55 -6.83 -9.90
C PRO A 8 50.81 -7.60 -8.79
N ARG A 9 50.18 -6.85 -7.90
CA ARG A 9 49.35 -7.37 -6.78
C ARG A 9 48.08 -8.01 -7.34
N HIS A 10 47.83 -9.27 -7.00
CA HIS A 10 46.59 -9.98 -7.33
C HIS A 10 45.38 -9.39 -6.58
N LEU A 11 44.39 -8.94 -7.33
CA LEU A 11 43.04 -8.65 -6.79
C LEU A 11 42.36 -9.93 -6.30
N GLY A 12 41.69 -9.84 -5.16
CA GLY A 12 41.09 -10.97 -4.48
C GLY A 12 40.02 -11.69 -5.32
N ARG A 13 39.85 -13.00 -5.08
CA ARG A 13 39.02 -13.96 -5.81
C ARG A 13 37.51 -13.62 -5.89
N GLY A 14 37.03 -12.56 -5.24
CA GLY A 14 35.60 -12.17 -5.20
C GLY A 14 35.13 -11.32 -6.36
N LEU A 15 36.01 -10.61 -7.06
CA LEU A 15 35.62 -9.71 -8.18
C LEU A 15 35.66 -10.38 -9.57
N ALA A 16 36.37 -11.49 -9.70
CA ALA A 16 36.48 -12.21 -10.99
C ALA A 16 35.19 -12.95 -11.39
N SER A 17 34.29 -13.20 -10.48
CA SER A 17 32.99 -13.87 -10.76
C SER A 17 31.91 -12.92 -11.26
N LEU A 18 32.14 -11.60 -11.22
CA LEU A 18 31.19 -10.57 -11.69
C LEU A 18 31.48 -10.03 -13.08
N LEU A 19 32.67 -10.38 -13.63
CA LEU A 19 33.07 -10.02 -14.98
C LEU A 19 33.16 -11.31 -15.79
N GLY A 20 32.09 -11.61 -16.52
CA GLY A 20 32.09 -12.71 -17.50
C GLY A 20 33.21 -12.54 -18.55
N PRO A 21 33.54 -13.59 -19.34
CA PRO A 21 34.64 -13.57 -20.26
C PRO A 21 34.50 -12.46 -21.33
N ILE A 22 35.48 -11.57 -21.39
CA ILE A 22 35.59 -10.55 -22.42
C ILE A 22 36.01 -11.27 -23.71
N THR A 23 35.03 -11.59 -24.54
CA THR A 23 35.29 -11.95 -25.95
C THR A 23 35.52 -10.65 -26.70
N THR A 24 36.71 -10.50 -27.27
CA THR A 24 37.05 -9.47 -28.25
C THR A 24 36.18 -9.65 -29.49
N ALA A 25 35.08 -8.87 -29.56
CA ALA A 25 34.30 -8.75 -30.78
C ALA A 25 34.85 -7.56 -31.58
N THR A 26 35.17 -7.84 -32.82
CA THR A 26 35.54 -6.94 -33.90
C THR A 26 34.53 -5.80 -34.03
N GLU A 27 35.02 -4.57 -34.27
CA GLU A 27 34.21 -3.38 -34.55
C GLU A 27 33.32 -3.59 -35.77
N GLU A 28 32.03 -3.86 -35.53
CA GLU A 28 30.97 -3.60 -36.51
C GLU A 28 30.12 -2.44 -35.99
N SER A 29 30.01 -1.41 -36.85
CA SER A 29 29.19 -0.21 -36.64
C SER A 29 27.77 -0.56 -36.22
N PRO A 30 27.15 0.17 -35.27
CA PRO A 30 25.78 -0.12 -34.88
C PRO A 30 24.82 0.21 -36.03
N LEU A 31 24.22 -0.81 -36.59
CA LEU A 31 23.07 -0.67 -37.47
C LEU A 31 21.91 0.01 -36.69
N PRO A 32 21.10 0.87 -37.33
CA PRO A 32 20.02 1.55 -36.67
C PRO A 32 19.03 0.52 -36.13
N ILE A 33 18.78 0.57 -34.82
CA ILE A 33 17.80 -0.26 -34.13
C ILE A 33 16.45 -0.11 -34.84
N SER A 34 15.98 -1.19 -35.45
CA SER A 34 14.73 -1.22 -36.15
C SER A 34 13.60 -0.97 -35.13
N ILE A 35 12.69 -0.04 -35.45
CA ILE A 35 11.50 0.33 -34.66
C ILE A 35 10.64 -0.89 -34.30
N THR A 36 10.85 -2.02 -34.98
CA THR A 36 10.15 -3.28 -34.77
C THR A 36 10.52 -3.98 -33.45
N GLU A 37 11.75 -3.75 -32.89
CA GLU A 37 12.20 -4.43 -31.67
C GLU A 37 11.79 -3.73 -30.37
N ILE A 38 11.50 -2.42 -30.43
CA ILE A 38 11.06 -1.66 -29.25
C ILE A 38 9.62 -2.02 -28.85
N ASN A 39 8.80 -2.47 -29.80
CA ASN A 39 7.40 -2.82 -29.55
C ASN A 39 7.16 -4.25 -28.99
N ALA A 40 8.17 -5.10 -28.98
CA ALA A 40 8.02 -6.50 -28.55
C ALA A 40 7.99 -6.69 -27.02
N ASN A 41 8.52 -5.73 -26.23
CA ASN A 41 8.68 -5.86 -24.79
C ASN A 41 7.60 -5.15 -23.95
N ILE A 42 6.67 -4.43 -24.58
CA ILE A 42 5.65 -3.64 -23.84
C ILE A 42 4.31 -4.37 -23.71
N LEU A 43 4.05 -5.41 -24.53
CA LEU A 43 2.80 -6.16 -24.48
C LEU A 43 3.05 -7.66 -24.62
N PRO A 44 2.86 -8.49 -23.59
CA PRO A 44 2.97 -9.93 -23.69
C PRO A 44 1.67 -10.53 -24.25
N ASN A 45 1.40 -10.38 -25.54
CA ASN A 45 0.44 -11.27 -26.17
C ASN A 45 0.59 -11.30 -27.71
N LYS A 46 0.79 -12.52 -28.21
CA LYS A 46 1.10 -12.84 -29.63
C LYS A 46 -0.07 -12.67 -30.61
N GLU A 47 -1.25 -12.21 -30.13
CA GLU A 47 -2.49 -12.05 -30.91
C GLU A 47 -2.81 -10.59 -31.30
N LEU A 48 -1.91 -9.64 -31.04
CA LEU A 48 -2.14 -8.21 -31.22
C LEU A 48 -1.68 -7.67 -32.60
N ARG A 49 -1.99 -8.38 -33.68
CA ARG A 49 -1.81 -7.83 -35.04
C ARG A 49 -3.04 -7.00 -35.43
N GLY A 50 -3.18 -5.81 -34.83
CA GLY A 50 -4.10 -4.80 -35.38
C GLY A 50 -3.58 -4.28 -36.70
N SER A 51 -4.48 -3.98 -37.65
CA SER A 51 -4.10 -3.36 -38.91
C SER A 51 -3.70 -1.89 -38.65
N PHE A 52 -2.47 -1.55 -39.01
CA PHE A 52 -2.00 -0.14 -39.00
C PHE A 52 -2.62 0.60 -40.19
N ARG A 53 -3.28 1.75 -39.92
CA ARG A 53 -3.84 2.63 -40.97
C ARG A 53 -3.77 4.08 -40.53
N GLU A 54 -3.74 4.99 -41.50
CA GLU A 54 -4.09 6.38 -41.27
C GLU A 54 -5.60 6.56 -41.26
N ILE A 55 -6.13 7.15 -40.21
CA ILE A 55 -7.56 7.39 -40.01
C ILE A 55 -7.78 8.91 -39.88
N LYS A 56 -8.86 9.40 -40.43
CA LYS A 56 -9.21 10.79 -40.28
C LYS A 56 -9.55 11.11 -38.81
N VAL A 57 -9.05 12.24 -38.32
CA VAL A 57 -9.24 12.67 -36.94
C VAL A 57 -10.71 12.79 -36.56
N ASP A 58 -11.53 13.23 -37.52
CA ASP A 58 -12.98 13.43 -37.33
C ASP A 58 -13.80 12.13 -37.33
N GLU A 59 -13.23 11.02 -37.82
CA GLU A 59 -13.84 9.68 -37.77
C GLU A 59 -13.60 8.98 -36.43
N ILE A 60 -12.78 9.59 -35.53
CA ILE A 60 -12.44 9.02 -34.22
C ILE A 60 -13.25 9.71 -33.14
N GLU A 61 -14.03 8.93 -32.39
CA GLU A 61 -14.74 9.37 -31.20
C GLU A 61 -13.94 9.09 -29.93
N ALA A 62 -14.11 9.96 -28.91
CA ALA A 62 -13.46 9.80 -27.61
C ALA A 62 -13.94 8.55 -26.88
N ASN A 63 -13.10 8.01 -25.99
CA ASN A 63 -13.45 6.90 -25.11
C ASN A 63 -14.45 7.36 -24.03
N PRO A 64 -15.68 6.82 -23.96
CA PRO A 64 -16.67 7.20 -22.94
C PRO A 64 -16.26 6.77 -21.53
N TYR A 65 -15.36 5.78 -21.42
CA TYR A 65 -14.87 5.25 -20.13
C TYR A 65 -13.62 5.96 -19.62
N GLN A 66 -13.15 7.02 -20.32
CA GLN A 66 -11.97 7.77 -19.92
C GLN A 66 -12.19 8.51 -18.60
N VAL A 67 -11.43 8.15 -17.59
CA VAL A 67 -11.56 8.67 -16.22
C VAL A 67 -10.88 10.05 -16.05
N ARG A 68 -10.00 10.42 -16.98
CA ARG A 68 -9.22 11.66 -16.88
C ARG A 68 -10.08 12.88 -17.28
N SER A 69 -10.64 13.55 -16.26
CA SER A 69 -11.46 14.77 -16.45
C SER A 69 -10.62 16.06 -16.52
N PHE A 70 -9.41 16.06 -15.96
CA PHE A 70 -8.55 17.25 -15.94
C PHE A 70 -7.34 17.08 -16.85
N TRP A 71 -7.23 18.00 -17.81
CA TRP A 71 -6.10 18.06 -18.73
C TRP A 71 -5.31 19.31 -18.43
N ASN A 72 -4.01 19.17 -18.27
CA ASN A 72 -3.13 20.33 -18.19
C ASN A 72 -3.01 20.92 -19.61
N GLU A 73 -3.59 22.09 -19.82
CA GLU A 73 -3.62 22.77 -21.12
C GLU A 73 -2.21 23.09 -21.64
N GLN A 74 -1.29 23.43 -20.74
CA GLN A 74 0.10 23.67 -21.11
C GLN A 74 0.79 22.42 -21.69
N GLU A 75 0.69 21.29 -21.00
CA GLU A 75 1.26 20.03 -21.48
C GLU A 75 0.63 19.57 -22.80
N LEU A 76 -0.66 19.85 -23.00
CA LEU A 76 -1.35 19.53 -24.25
C LEU A 76 -0.88 20.44 -25.38
N ALA A 77 -0.66 21.74 -25.12
CA ALA A 77 -0.15 22.70 -26.08
C ALA A 77 1.31 22.36 -26.49
N GLU A 78 2.17 21.97 -25.57
CA GLU A 78 3.53 21.52 -25.87
C GLU A 78 3.53 20.26 -26.76
N LEU A 79 2.67 19.30 -26.45
CA LEU A 79 2.50 18.11 -27.27
C LEU A 79 1.97 18.47 -28.67
N ALA A 80 1.03 19.41 -28.76
CA ALA A 80 0.48 19.90 -30.01
C ALA A 80 1.55 20.55 -30.88
N GLN A 81 2.45 21.36 -30.32
CA GLN A 81 3.59 21.91 -31.05
C GLN A 81 4.55 20.82 -31.57
N SER A 82 4.84 19.82 -30.75
CA SER A 82 5.67 18.70 -31.17
C SER A 82 5.02 17.91 -32.32
N ILE A 83 3.72 17.65 -32.24
CA ILE A 83 2.94 16.96 -33.28
C ILE A 83 2.87 17.78 -34.57
N LYS A 84 2.77 19.11 -34.46
CA LYS A 84 2.81 20.01 -35.63
C LYS A 84 4.14 19.92 -36.37
N ALA A 85 5.25 19.79 -35.65
CA ALA A 85 6.59 19.76 -36.23
C ALA A 85 6.99 18.39 -36.79
N LYS A 86 6.60 17.29 -36.13
CA LYS A 86 7.10 15.92 -36.40
C LYS A 86 6.02 14.91 -36.77
N GLY A 87 4.75 15.33 -36.77
CA GLY A 87 3.61 14.40 -36.88
C GLY A 87 3.39 13.56 -35.63
N VAL A 88 2.42 12.66 -35.68
CA VAL A 88 2.13 11.69 -34.61
C VAL A 88 3.03 10.47 -34.79
N ILE A 89 4.13 10.38 -34.03
CA ILE A 89 5.12 9.30 -34.14
C ILE A 89 4.54 7.97 -33.58
N GLN A 90 3.86 8.02 -32.43
CA GLN A 90 3.24 6.85 -31.83
C GLN A 90 1.78 6.77 -32.23
N PRO A 91 1.31 5.65 -32.86
CA PRO A 91 -0.07 5.54 -33.31
C PRO A 91 -1.04 5.56 -32.12
N VAL A 92 -2.25 6.03 -32.36
CA VAL A 92 -3.38 5.86 -31.45
C VAL A 92 -3.95 4.45 -31.62
N ILE A 93 -4.64 3.93 -30.62
CA ILE A 93 -5.31 2.62 -30.70
C ILE A 93 -6.80 2.90 -30.74
N VAL A 94 -7.48 2.33 -31.76
CA VAL A 94 -8.91 2.53 -32.00
C VAL A 94 -9.60 1.20 -32.25
N ARG A 95 -10.91 1.15 -31.99
CA ARG A 95 -11.79 0.04 -32.42
C ARG A 95 -12.79 0.52 -33.47
N PRO A 96 -13.24 -0.36 -34.37
CA PRO A 96 -14.33 -0.05 -35.26
C PRO A 96 -15.63 0.10 -34.46
N MET A 97 -16.40 1.16 -34.76
CA MET A 97 -17.70 1.39 -34.13
C MET A 97 -18.65 2.02 -35.15
N GLY A 98 -19.66 1.29 -35.58
CA GLY A 98 -20.58 1.77 -36.62
C GLY A 98 -19.85 2.10 -37.93
N SER A 99 -19.97 3.33 -38.40
CA SER A 99 -19.28 3.85 -39.59
C SER A 99 -17.94 4.54 -39.32
N GLY A 100 -17.54 4.64 -38.01
CA GLY A 100 -16.32 5.30 -37.57
C GLY A 100 -15.48 4.44 -36.64
N TYR A 101 -14.69 5.12 -35.83
CA TYR A 101 -13.77 4.51 -34.89
C TYR A 101 -13.94 5.11 -33.51
N GLN A 102 -13.73 4.32 -32.47
CA GLN A 102 -13.71 4.77 -31.09
C GLN A 102 -12.32 4.57 -30.50
N LEU A 103 -11.82 5.58 -29.82
CA LEU A 103 -10.50 5.61 -29.23
C LEU A 103 -10.42 4.64 -28.04
N ILE A 104 -9.44 3.75 -28.02
CA ILE A 104 -9.09 2.88 -26.89
C ILE A 104 -8.00 3.56 -26.05
N ALA A 105 -6.91 4.00 -26.70
CA ALA A 105 -5.77 4.63 -26.05
C ALA A 105 -5.11 5.69 -26.93
N GLY A 106 -4.47 6.68 -26.31
CA GLY A 106 -3.80 7.77 -27.01
C GLY A 106 -4.58 9.08 -27.07
N GLU A 107 -5.50 9.32 -26.13
CA GLU A 107 -6.36 10.52 -26.07
C GLU A 107 -5.59 11.83 -26.17
N ARG A 108 -4.45 11.97 -25.47
CA ARG A 108 -3.61 13.19 -25.54
C ARG A 108 -3.12 13.46 -26.97
N ARG A 109 -2.69 12.40 -27.68
CA ARG A 109 -2.20 12.50 -29.07
C ARG A 109 -3.30 12.86 -30.04
N TRP A 110 -4.46 12.23 -29.91
CA TRP A 110 -5.64 12.52 -30.72
C TRP A 110 -6.12 13.96 -30.52
N ARG A 111 -6.26 14.44 -29.26
CA ARG A 111 -6.65 15.82 -28.97
C ARG A 111 -5.64 16.83 -29.48
N ALA A 112 -4.36 16.58 -29.26
CA ALA A 112 -3.30 17.44 -29.76
C ALA A 112 -3.28 17.49 -31.31
N ALA A 113 -3.49 16.37 -31.99
CA ALA A 113 -3.63 16.31 -33.44
C ALA A 113 -4.83 17.12 -33.93
N LYS A 114 -5.98 17.05 -33.23
CA LYS A 114 -7.17 17.83 -33.49
C LYS A 114 -6.92 19.34 -33.32
N MET A 115 -6.19 19.72 -32.24
CA MET A 115 -5.84 21.14 -31.98
C MET A 115 -4.97 21.74 -33.08
N VAL A 116 -4.06 20.99 -33.68
CA VAL A 116 -3.21 21.50 -34.77
C VAL A 116 -3.79 21.30 -36.15
N GLY A 117 -5.02 20.77 -36.26
CA GLY A 117 -5.73 20.62 -37.52
C GLY A 117 -5.20 19.53 -38.45
N LEU A 118 -4.60 18.47 -37.92
CA LEU A 118 -4.20 17.34 -38.74
C LEU A 118 -5.44 16.62 -39.30
N GLN A 119 -5.38 16.30 -40.59
CA GLN A 119 -6.46 15.57 -41.28
C GLN A 119 -6.51 14.09 -40.88
N THR A 120 -5.35 13.45 -40.73
CA THR A 120 -5.21 12.03 -40.40
C THR A 120 -4.23 11.82 -39.26
N VAL A 121 -4.41 10.70 -38.55
CA VAL A 121 -3.48 10.21 -37.52
C VAL A 121 -3.19 8.73 -37.76
N PRO A 122 -1.95 8.28 -37.51
CA PRO A 122 -1.62 6.87 -37.55
C PRO A 122 -2.35 6.15 -36.41
N ALA A 123 -3.06 5.08 -36.76
CA ALA A 123 -3.87 4.32 -35.83
C ALA A 123 -3.67 2.81 -35.99
N ILE A 124 -3.76 2.08 -34.88
CA ILE A 124 -3.85 0.63 -34.85
C ILE A 124 -5.31 0.27 -34.59
N ILE A 125 -5.93 -0.41 -35.55
CA ILE A 125 -7.31 -0.85 -35.44
C ILE A 125 -7.32 -2.19 -34.71
N ARG A 126 -7.99 -2.24 -33.54
CA ARG A 126 -8.14 -3.46 -32.74
C ARG A 126 -9.63 -3.68 -32.47
N PRO A 127 -10.22 -4.79 -32.93
CA PRO A 127 -11.57 -5.15 -32.55
C PRO A 127 -11.58 -5.56 -31.06
N VAL A 128 -12.25 -4.77 -30.23
CA VAL A 128 -12.34 -4.94 -28.79
C VAL A 128 -13.79 -4.82 -28.37
N LYS A 129 -14.27 -5.70 -27.49
CA LYS A 129 -15.63 -5.62 -26.92
C LYS A 129 -15.69 -4.48 -25.87
N ASP A 130 -16.91 -4.07 -25.53
CA ASP A 130 -17.11 -2.99 -24.54
C ASP A 130 -16.50 -3.31 -23.18
N ASP A 131 -16.65 -4.55 -22.71
CA ASP A 131 -16.08 -5.00 -21.44
C ASP A 131 -14.55 -4.96 -21.45
N GLU A 132 -13.92 -5.40 -22.54
CA GLU A 132 -12.46 -5.35 -22.71
C GLU A 132 -11.97 -3.89 -22.79
N MET A 133 -12.73 -3.02 -23.45
CA MET A 133 -12.40 -1.60 -23.54
C MET A 133 -12.46 -0.91 -22.19
N LEU A 134 -13.48 -1.22 -21.39
CA LEU A 134 -13.59 -0.75 -20.01
C LEU A 134 -12.43 -1.27 -19.13
N GLU A 135 -12.10 -2.57 -19.30
CA GLU A 135 -10.96 -3.16 -18.58
C GLU A 135 -9.65 -2.48 -18.92
N LEU A 136 -9.36 -2.28 -20.21
CA LEU A 136 -8.14 -1.58 -20.66
C LEU A 136 -8.05 -0.15 -20.11
N ALA A 137 -9.16 0.59 -20.08
CA ALA A 137 -9.19 1.95 -19.54
C ALA A 137 -8.93 1.98 -18.02
N LEU A 138 -9.47 1.02 -17.28
CA LEU A 138 -9.24 0.91 -15.83
C LEU A 138 -7.82 0.46 -15.51
N VAL A 139 -7.29 -0.51 -16.26
CA VAL A 139 -5.90 -1.00 -16.11
C VAL A 139 -4.89 0.09 -16.41
N GLU A 140 -5.07 0.85 -17.52
CA GLU A 140 -4.22 2.00 -17.85
C GLU A 140 -4.21 3.01 -16.71
N ASN A 141 -5.38 3.33 -16.17
CA ASN A 141 -5.51 4.28 -15.07
C ASN A 141 -4.84 3.79 -13.77
N ILE A 142 -4.89 2.48 -13.46
CA ILE A 142 -4.21 1.88 -12.30
C ILE A 142 -2.69 2.01 -12.41
N HIS A 143 -2.14 1.80 -13.61
CA HIS A 143 -0.69 1.83 -13.86
C HIS A 143 -0.10 3.23 -14.05
N ARG A 144 -0.90 4.29 -13.88
CA ARG A 144 -0.38 5.66 -13.91
C ARG A 144 0.64 5.87 -12.79
N ALA A 145 1.75 6.51 -13.14
CA ALA A 145 2.85 6.77 -12.20
C ALA A 145 2.54 7.90 -11.19
N ASP A 146 1.58 8.77 -11.53
CA ASP A 146 1.24 10.00 -10.80
C ASP A 146 0.12 9.81 -9.75
N LEU A 147 -0.41 8.59 -9.59
CA LEU A 147 -1.47 8.32 -8.62
C LEU A 147 -0.94 8.37 -7.18
N ASN A 148 -1.63 9.12 -6.33
CA ASN A 148 -1.42 9.02 -4.90
C ASN A 148 -1.95 7.67 -4.33
N PRO A 149 -1.55 7.26 -3.11
CA PRO A 149 -1.94 5.96 -2.55
C PRO A 149 -3.46 5.75 -2.42
N ILE A 150 -4.22 6.80 -2.18
CA ILE A 150 -5.69 6.72 -2.03
C ILE A 150 -6.36 6.65 -3.40
N GLU A 151 -5.88 7.39 -4.39
CA GLU A 151 -6.35 7.27 -5.78
C GLU A 151 -6.12 5.87 -6.32
N ARG A 152 -4.92 5.30 -6.11
CA ARG A 152 -4.61 3.92 -6.52
C ARG A 152 -5.51 2.92 -5.81
N ALA A 153 -5.78 3.10 -4.51
CA ALA A 153 -6.72 2.25 -3.75
C ALA A 153 -8.15 2.31 -4.33
N ASN A 154 -8.63 3.50 -4.69
CA ASN A 154 -9.93 3.68 -5.33
C ASN A 154 -9.97 3.05 -6.72
N ALA A 155 -8.89 3.14 -7.50
CA ALA A 155 -8.79 2.50 -8.81
C ALA A 155 -8.87 0.97 -8.70
N TYR A 156 -8.16 0.35 -7.74
CA TYR A 156 -8.31 -1.08 -7.45
C TYR A 156 -9.72 -1.45 -6.99
N GLN A 157 -10.32 -0.66 -6.10
CA GLN A 157 -11.69 -0.89 -5.65
C GLN A 157 -12.67 -0.87 -6.82
N ARG A 158 -12.55 0.12 -7.69
CA ARG A 158 -13.39 0.25 -8.89
C ARG A 158 -13.19 -0.95 -9.83
N TYR A 159 -11.94 -1.36 -10.07
CA TYR A 159 -11.65 -2.51 -10.92
C TYR A 159 -12.27 -3.80 -10.38
N VAL A 160 -12.05 -4.10 -9.10
CA VAL A 160 -12.59 -5.28 -8.41
C VAL A 160 -14.13 -5.28 -8.44
N SER A 161 -14.77 -4.14 -8.15
CA SER A 161 -16.23 -4.04 -8.11
C SER A 161 -16.87 -4.12 -9.50
N THR A 162 -16.26 -3.48 -10.52
CA THR A 162 -16.79 -3.45 -11.89
C THR A 162 -16.83 -4.84 -12.50
N PHE A 163 -15.79 -5.65 -12.29
CA PHE A 163 -15.69 -6.99 -12.85
C PHE A 163 -16.05 -8.09 -11.85
N SER A 164 -16.55 -7.75 -10.66
CA SER A 164 -16.92 -8.71 -9.60
C SER A 164 -15.79 -9.72 -9.29
N LEU A 165 -14.54 -9.25 -9.29
CA LEU A 165 -13.35 -10.09 -9.11
C LEU A 165 -13.04 -10.32 -7.64
N THR A 166 -12.39 -11.46 -7.36
CA THR A 166 -11.68 -11.60 -6.08
C THR A 166 -10.37 -10.82 -6.13
N GLN A 167 -9.80 -10.50 -4.95
CA GLN A 167 -8.49 -9.82 -4.88
C GLN A 167 -7.37 -10.66 -5.52
N ALA A 168 -7.50 -11.98 -5.54
CA ALA A 168 -6.56 -12.89 -6.18
C ALA A 168 -6.66 -12.81 -7.70
N ASP A 169 -7.88 -12.86 -8.25
CA ASP A 169 -8.11 -12.75 -9.69
C ASP A 169 -7.67 -11.39 -10.24
N ALA A 170 -7.98 -10.32 -9.49
CA ALA A 170 -7.54 -8.98 -9.85
C ALA A 170 -6.01 -8.88 -9.90
N ALA A 171 -5.31 -9.45 -8.90
CA ALA A 171 -3.85 -9.49 -8.86
C ALA A 171 -3.25 -10.25 -10.05
N GLN A 172 -3.81 -11.42 -10.36
CA GLN A 172 -3.36 -12.21 -11.51
C GLN A 172 -3.53 -11.45 -12.82
N ARG A 173 -4.69 -10.79 -13.04
CA ARG A 173 -4.96 -10.02 -14.28
C ARG A 173 -4.08 -8.78 -14.41
N LEU A 174 -3.78 -8.10 -13.29
CA LEU A 174 -2.95 -6.90 -13.25
C LEU A 174 -1.44 -7.21 -13.24
N GLY A 175 -1.04 -8.47 -13.07
CA GLY A 175 0.37 -8.85 -12.93
C GLY A 175 1.00 -8.37 -11.62
N GLU A 176 0.18 -8.23 -10.56
CA GLU A 176 0.61 -7.76 -9.25
C GLU A 176 0.43 -8.83 -8.17
N ASP A 177 1.09 -8.65 -7.02
CA ASP A 177 0.87 -9.53 -5.87
C ASP A 177 -0.48 -9.25 -5.21
N ARG A 178 -1.21 -10.30 -4.81
CA ARG A 178 -2.45 -10.18 -4.05
C ARG A 178 -2.29 -9.32 -2.79
N SER A 179 -1.14 -9.41 -2.14
CA SER A 179 -0.82 -8.64 -0.93
C SER A 179 -0.76 -7.13 -1.20
N VAL A 180 -0.33 -6.72 -2.39
CA VAL A 180 -0.27 -5.32 -2.82
C VAL A 180 -1.70 -4.77 -2.90
N ILE A 181 -2.57 -5.42 -3.68
CA ILE A 181 -3.97 -4.99 -3.85
C ILE A 181 -4.69 -4.97 -2.49
N ALA A 182 -4.53 -6.03 -1.68
CA ALA A 182 -5.13 -6.10 -0.35
C ALA A 182 -4.71 -4.93 0.55
N ASN A 183 -3.42 -4.55 0.52
CA ASN A 183 -2.91 -3.43 1.31
C ASN A 183 -3.49 -2.09 0.84
N TYR A 184 -3.60 -1.85 -0.46
CA TYR A 184 -4.23 -0.63 -0.98
C TYR A 184 -5.70 -0.56 -0.61
N LEU A 185 -6.47 -1.64 -0.81
CA LEU A 185 -7.90 -1.67 -0.47
C LEU A 185 -8.14 -1.42 1.03
N ARG A 186 -7.27 -1.91 1.91
CA ARG A 186 -7.35 -1.64 3.34
C ARG A 186 -7.18 -0.16 3.69
N LEU A 187 -6.47 0.64 2.88
CA LEU A 187 -6.33 2.09 3.11
C LEU A 187 -7.68 2.81 3.08
N LEU A 188 -8.64 2.31 2.30
CA LEU A 188 -9.97 2.89 2.19
C LEU A 188 -10.76 2.82 3.51
N GLY A 189 -10.40 1.90 4.42
CA GLY A 189 -10.94 1.81 5.76
C GLY A 189 -10.33 2.77 6.79
N LEU A 190 -9.39 3.63 6.40
CA LEU A 190 -8.83 4.64 7.28
C LEU A 190 -9.77 5.86 7.45
N PRO A 191 -9.73 6.55 8.62
CA PRO A 191 -10.38 7.83 8.81
C PRO A 191 -9.98 8.87 7.75
N ALA A 192 -10.90 9.80 7.43
CA ALA A 192 -10.70 10.79 6.36
C ALA A 192 -9.45 11.65 6.58
N GLU A 193 -9.15 12.02 7.84
CA GLU A 193 -7.97 12.82 8.19
C GLU A 193 -6.67 12.10 7.83
N ILE A 194 -6.59 10.79 8.09
CA ILE A 194 -5.39 10.00 7.77
C ILE A 194 -5.25 9.80 6.25
N LYS A 195 -6.38 9.65 5.55
CA LYS A 195 -6.37 9.61 4.08
C LYS A 195 -5.84 10.92 3.50
N GLN A 196 -6.24 12.06 4.07
CA GLN A 196 -5.73 13.35 3.63
C GLN A 196 -4.22 13.47 3.86
N MET A 197 -3.70 13.04 5.03
CA MET A 197 -2.25 13.02 5.30
C MET A 197 -1.47 12.16 4.30
N LEU A 198 -2.09 11.08 3.77
CA LEU A 198 -1.49 10.24 2.72
C LEU A 198 -1.49 10.94 1.36
N ILE A 199 -2.57 11.66 1.02
CA ILE A 199 -2.70 12.44 -0.21
C ILE A 199 -1.66 13.57 -0.22
N ASP A 200 -1.50 14.27 0.90
CA ASP A 200 -0.56 15.37 1.09
C ASP A 200 0.92 14.90 1.23
N GLY A 201 1.16 13.58 1.21
CA GLY A 201 2.51 13.02 1.34
C GLY A 201 3.12 13.15 2.75
N GLN A 202 2.34 13.57 3.76
CA GLN A 202 2.79 13.70 5.15
C GLN A 202 3.02 12.34 5.81
N LEU A 203 2.26 11.33 5.38
CA LEU A 203 2.43 9.93 5.75
C LEU A 203 2.70 9.09 4.50
N THR A 204 3.55 8.06 4.65
CA THR A 204 3.79 7.09 3.59
C THR A 204 2.83 5.90 3.72
N MET A 205 2.71 5.11 2.65
CA MET A 205 1.95 3.86 2.67
C MET A 205 2.40 2.89 3.77
N GLY A 206 3.71 2.87 4.09
CA GLY A 206 4.26 2.06 5.18
C GLY A 206 3.70 2.46 6.54
N HIS A 207 3.60 3.77 6.83
CA HIS A 207 2.98 4.30 8.04
C HIS A 207 1.50 3.91 8.13
N ALA A 208 0.74 4.10 7.05
CA ALA A 208 -0.68 3.76 6.99
C ALA A 208 -0.93 2.27 7.24
N ARG A 209 -0.11 1.38 6.65
CA ARG A 209 -0.19 -0.06 6.87
C ARG A 209 0.05 -0.45 8.33
N ALA A 210 1.02 0.18 8.99
CA ALA A 210 1.29 -0.05 10.41
C ALA A 210 0.11 0.44 11.27
N ILE A 211 -0.41 1.64 11.01
CA ILE A 211 -1.53 2.26 11.73
C ILE A 211 -2.82 1.44 11.60
N LEU A 212 -3.08 0.82 10.45
CA LEU A 212 -4.24 -0.05 10.21
C LEU A 212 -4.33 -1.26 11.15
N ALA A 213 -3.21 -1.67 11.77
CA ALA A 213 -3.21 -2.76 12.75
C ALA A 213 -3.87 -2.37 14.08
N LEU A 214 -4.04 -1.07 14.36
CA LEU A 214 -4.72 -0.61 15.58
C LEU A 214 -6.24 -0.86 15.50
N PRO A 215 -6.87 -1.25 16.64
CA PRO A 215 -8.26 -1.68 16.64
C PRO A 215 -9.28 -0.54 16.48
N THR A 216 -8.97 0.68 16.95
CA THR A 216 -9.89 1.81 16.97
C THR A 216 -9.39 2.98 16.14
N ASP A 217 -10.33 3.72 15.54
CA ASP A 217 -10.00 4.90 14.73
C ASP A 217 -9.40 6.03 15.57
N GLU A 218 -9.78 6.12 16.84
CA GLU A 218 -9.20 7.09 17.77
C GLU A 218 -7.70 6.85 17.98
N LEU A 219 -7.30 5.59 18.22
CA LEU A 219 -5.89 5.22 18.33
C LEU A 219 -5.14 5.44 17.01
N ARG A 220 -5.79 5.15 15.88
CA ARG A 220 -5.23 5.40 14.56
C ARG A 220 -4.92 6.88 14.34
N ARG A 221 -5.88 7.78 14.64
CA ARG A 221 -5.69 9.24 14.56
C ARG A 221 -4.58 9.72 15.49
N LYS A 222 -4.61 9.28 16.75
CA LYS A 222 -3.60 9.66 17.74
C LYS A 222 -2.19 9.28 17.31
N LEU A 223 -2.01 8.05 16.79
CA LEU A 223 -0.70 7.60 16.31
C LEU A 223 -0.29 8.30 15.00
N ALA A 224 -1.21 8.55 14.08
CA ALA A 224 -0.95 9.29 12.85
C ALA A 224 -0.45 10.70 13.13
N ASN A 225 -1.14 11.45 14.00
CA ASN A 225 -0.74 12.78 14.42
C ASN A 225 0.63 12.79 15.12
N ARG A 226 0.89 11.80 15.98
CA ARG A 226 2.19 11.63 16.63
C ARG A 226 3.31 11.32 15.62
N ALA A 227 3.03 10.48 14.65
CA ALA A 227 3.99 10.12 13.59
C ALA A 227 4.35 11.34 12.74
N MET A 228 3.36 12.15 12.37
CA MET A 228 3.55 13.40 11.64
C MET A 228 4.35 14.44 12.44
N ALA A 229 3.91 14.72 13.67
CA ALA A 229 4.56 15.75 14.52
C ALA A 229 6.00 15.37 14.88
N GLY A 230 6.26 14.09 15.17
CA GLY A 230 7.59 13.58 15.52
C GLY A 230 8.44 13.16 14.32
N ARG A 231 7.95 13.26 13.08
CA ARG A 231 8.62 12.76 11.87
C ARG A 231 9.14 11.34 12.04
N LEU A 232 8.32 10.47 12.65
CA LEU A 232 8.72 9.11 13.00
C LEU A 232 8.94 8.28 11.73
N SER A 233 9.92 7.39 11.78
CA SER A 233 10.11 6.39 10.72
C SER A 233 9.03 5.31 10.80
N VAL A 234 8.81 4.58 9.69
CA VAL A 234 7.87 3.44 9.64
C VAL A 234 8.19 2.40 10.74
N ARG A 235 9.48 2.12 10.99
CA ARG A 235 9.92 1.17 12.03
C ARG A 235 9.54 1.62 13.44
N GLU A 236 9.61 2.92 13.72
CA GLU A 236 9.20 3.48 15.02
C GLU A 236 7.68 3.38 15.20
N VAL A 237 6.91 3.68 14.16
CA VAL A 237 5.45 3.53 14.18
C VAL A 237 5.07 2.06 14.39
N GLU A 238 5.70 1.12 13.69
CA GLU A 238 5.49 -0.33 13.89
C GLU A 238 5.83 -0.78 15.31
N ARG A 239 6.89 -0.22 15.92
CA ARG A 239 7.24 -0.49 17.33
C ARG A 239 6.17 0.02 18.29
N LEU A 240 5.67 1.24 18.08
CA LEU A 240 4.59 1.81 18.88
C LEU A 240 3.30 0.99 18.74
N VAL A 241 2.92 0.59 17.54
CA VAL A 241 1.75 -0.28 17.31
C VAL A 241 1.89 -1.58 18.10
N ARG A 242 3.04 -2.24 18.07
CA ARG A 242 3.30 -3.45 18.87
C ARG A 242 3.13 -3.20 20.35
N GLN A 243 3.65 -2.10 20.87
CA GLN A 243 3.49 -1.72 22.28
C GLN A 243 2.01 -1.52 22.67
N TYR A 244 1.22 -0.84 21.81
CA TYR A 244 -0.22 -0.67 22.06
C TYR A 244 -0.99 -2.01 22.06
N LEU A 245 -0.67 -2.92 21.15
CA LEU A 245 -1.32 -4.23 21.07
C LEU A 245 -0.97 -5.11 22.27
N THR A 246 0.32 -5.16 22.66
CA THR A 246 0.77 -5.96 23.84
C THR A 246 0.24 -5.42 25.15
N ALA A 247 0.17 -4.08 25.32
CA ALA A 247 -0.42 -3.47 26.51
C ALA A 247 -1.92 -3.80 26.63
N ASN A 248 -2.64 -3.77 25.51
CA ASN A 248 -4.07 -4.06 25.48
C ASN A 248 -4.36 -5.55 25.72
N ASP A 249 -3.53 -6.45 25.23
CA ASP A 249 -3.63 -7.88 25.47
C ASP A 249 -3.31 -8.23 26.95
N ALA A 250 -2.28 -7.59 27.53
CA ALA A 250 -1.99 -7.76 28.95
C ALA A 250 -3.14 -7.30 29.86
N GLN A 251 -3.84 -6.24 29.45
CA GLN A 251 -5.03 -5.74 30.17
C GLN A 251 -6.24 -6.67 30.02
N LYS A 252 -6.46 -7.23 28.82
CA LYS A 252 -7.50 -8.25 28.56
C LYS A 252 -7.25 -9.56 29.31
N ILE A 253 -5.99 -9.98 29.43
CA ILE A 253 -5.62 -11.19 30.18
C ILE A 253 -5.91 -10.98 31.68
N LYS A 254 -5.65 -9.78 32.23
CA LYS A 254 -6.00 -9.48 33.64
C LYS A 254 -7.51 -9.54 33.89
N ILE A 255 -8.34 -9.17 32.92
CA ILE A 255 -9.82 -9.20 33.07
C ILE A 255 -10.40 -10.61 32.89
N ARG A 256 -9.75 -11.48 32.09
CA ARG A 256 -10.28 -12.81 31.73
C ARG A 256 -9.98 -13.94 32.73
N THR A 257 -9.15 -13.74 33.72
CA THR A 257 -8.60 -14.84 34.54
C THR A 257 -8.93 -14.76 36.03
N ARG A 258 -10.02 -14.07 36.46
CA ARG A 258 -10.54 -14.25 37.82
C ARG A 258 -11.60 -15.36 37.81
N PRO A 259 -11.29 -16.57 38.32
CA PRO A 259 -12.31 -17.62 38.46
C PRO A 259 -13.46 -17.15 39.32
N ALA A 260 -14.70 -17.50 38.95
CA ALA A 260 -15.89 -17.03 39.63
C ALA A 260 -15.88 -17.36 41.13
N HIS A 261 -15.30 -18.49 41.54
CA HIS A 261 -15.17 -18.87 42.94
C HIS A 261 -14.23 -17.95 43.74
N ILE A 262 -13.22 -17.35 43.11
CA ILE A 262 -12.32 -16.39 43.77
C ILE A 262 -13.04 -15.05 43.98
N GLN A 263 -13.86 -14.61 43.03
CA GLN A 263 -14.68 -13.41 43.19
C GLN A 263 -15.70 -13.57 44.32
N ASP A 264 -16.29 -14.76 44.46
CA ASP A 264 -17.21 -15.06 45.57
C ASP A 264 -16.46 -15.02 46.92
N LEU A 265 -15.27 -15.60 47.00
CA LEU A 265 -14.42 -15.55 48.19
C LEU A 265 -13.95 -14.13 48.53
N GLU A 266 -13.55 -13.33 47.54
CA GLU A 266 -13.23 -11.91 47.71
C GLU A 266 -14.41 -11.14 48.29
N GLY A 267 -15.63 -11.38 47.75
CA GLY A 267 -16.88 -10.74 48.23
C GLY A 267 -17.24 -11.14 49.68
N ARG A 268 -17.05 -12.39 50.04
CA ARG A 268 -17.26 -12.87 51.42
C ARG A 268 -16.25 -12.28 52.39
N LEU A 269 -14.96 -12.32 52.05
CA LEU A 269 -13.90 -11.74 52.90
C LEU A 269 -14.07 -10.24 53.05
N SER A 270 -14.46 -9.53 52.01
CA SER A 270 -14.69 -8.06 52.06
C SER A 270 -15.89 -7.74 52.98
N LYS A 271 -16.94 -8.58 53.01
CA LYS A 271 -18.07 -8.39 53.91
C LYS A 271 -17.71 -8.67 55.37
N GLU A 272 -16.93 -9.72 55.65
CA GLU A 272 -16.49 -10.09 56.98
C GLU A 272 -15.50 -9.06 57.56
N LEU A 273 -14.53 -8.65 56.78
CA LEU A 273 -13.50 -7.72 57.23
C LEU A 273 -13.90 -6.24 57.15
N GLY A 274 -15.04 -5.94 56.45
CA GLY A 274 -15.54 -4.58 56.24
C GLY A 274 -14.62 -3.68 55.41
N THR A 275 -13.73 -4.26 54.60
CA THR A 275 -12.78 -3.53 53.79
C THR A 275 -12.54 -4.26 52.46
N ASN A 276 -11.87 -3.60 51.50
CA ASN A 276 -11.59 -4.19 50.18
C ASN A 276 -10.51 -5.28 50.27
N VAL A 277 -10.86 -6.51 49.81
CA VAL A 277 -9.95 -7.66 49.82
C VAL A 277 -9.77 -8.15 48.38
N ALA A 278 -8.52 -8.28 47.96
CA ALA A 278 -8.14 -8.84 46.69
C ALA A 278 -7.33 -10.12 46.85
N ILE A 279 -7.68 -11.19 46.09
CA ILE A 279 -6.96 -12.46 46.06
C ILE A 279 -6.20 -12.56 44.75
N GLU A 280 -4.88 -12.44 44.79
CA GLU A 280 -4.03 -12.59 43.62
C GLU A 280 -3.46 -14.02 43.57
N THR A 281 -3.89 -14.78 42.56
CA THR A 281 -3.38 -16.16 42.35
C THR A 281 -2.27 -16.19 41.30
N ARG A 282 -1.28 -17.07 41.52
CA ARG A 282 -0.13 -17.37 40.63
C ARG A 282 -0.14 -18.87 40.28
N LYS A 283 0.48 -19.20 39.12
CA LYS A 283 0.73 -20.58 38.66
C LYS A 283 -0.51 -21.50 38.77
N ASN A 284 -1.53 -21.23 37.93
CA ASN A 284 -2.76 -22.05 37.86
C ASN A 284 -3.52 -22.21 39.20
N GLY A 285 -3.54 -21.19 40.02
CA GLY A 285 -4.33 -21.19 41.25
C GLY A 285 -3.72 -21.95 42.44
N LYS A 286 -2.49 -22.51 42.30
CA LYS A 286 -1.84 -23.27 43.38
C LYS A 286 -1.14 -22.39 44.42
N CYS A 287 -0.84 -21.15 44.12
CA CYS A 287 -0.20 -20.20 45.03
C CYS A 287 -0.82 -18.83 44.82
N GLY A 288 -0.87 -18.04 45.88
CA GLY A 288 -1.42 -16.67 45.78
C GLY A 288 -1.04 -15.83 46.98
N ARG A 289 -1.52 -14.60 47.00
CA ARG A 289 -1.50 -13.70 48.14
C ARG A 289 -2.88 -13.05 48.30
N ILE A 290 -3.23 -12.80 49.54
CA ILE A 290 -4.40 -12.02 49.90
C ILE A 290 -3.91 -10.60 50.23
N VAL A 291 -4.50 -9.61 49.61
CA VAL A 291 -4.20 -8.20 49.86
C VAL A 291 -5.44 -7.61 50.49
N VAL A 292 -5.33 -7.08 51.71
CA VAL A 292 -6.36 -6.39 52.44
C VAL A 292 -5.99 -4.92 52.53
N GLU A 293 -6.85 -4.03 52.01
CA GLU A 293 -6.61 -2.59 52.07
C GLU A 293 -7.18 -2.05 53.38
N PHE A 294 -6.46 -1.12 54.05
CA PHE A 294 -6.93 -0.40 55.22
C PHE A 294 -6.58 1.09 55.06
N HIS A 295 -7.45 1.95 55.63
CA HIS A 295 -7.30 3.40 55.49
C HIS A 295 -6.99 4.10 56.80
N SER A 296 -7.07 3.38 57.97
CA SER A 296 -6.69 3.88 59.27
C SER A 296 -6.07 2.77 60.15
N LEU A 297 -5.29 3.16 61.17
CA LEU A 297 -4.76 2.22 62.16
C LEU A 297 -5.85 1.49 62.94
N GLU A 298 -6.95 2.19 63.25
CA GLU A 298 -8.13 1.61 63.93
C GLU A 298 -8.76 0.51 63.07
N GLU A 299 -8.81 0.71 61.76
CA GLU A 299 -9.32 -0.31 60.83
C GLU A 299 -8.37 -1.48 60.74
N PHE A 300 -7.07 -1.24 60.78
CA PHE A 300 -6.03 -2.29 60.81
C PHE A 300 -6.16 -3.17 62.07
N ASP A 301 -6.33 -2.54 63.27
CA ASP A 301 -6.47 -3.25 64.54
C ASP A 301 -7.76 -4.10 64.55
N ARG A 302 -8.85 -3.58 64.01
CA ARG A 302 -10.08 -4.35 63.85
C ARG A 302 -9.91 -5.55 62.94
N ILE A 303 -9.17 -5.41 61.83
CA ILE A 303 -8.89 -6.50 60.92
C ILE A 303 -8.00 -7.54 61.58
N MET A 304 -6.98 -7.12 62.36
CA MET A 304 -6.11 -8.02 63.11
C MET A 304 -6.85 -8.81 64.16
N GLN A 305 -7.80 -8.22 64.90
CA GLN A 305 -8.70 -8.91 65.83
C GLN A 305 -9.59 -9.95 65.14
N HIS A 306 -10.13 -9.64 63.96
CA HIS A 306 -10.95 -10.60 63.20
C HIS A 306 -10.13 -11.78 62.68
N ILE A 307 -8.84 -11.59 62.37
CA ILE A 307 -7.93 -12.68 61.96
C ILE A 307 -7.40 -13.48 63.17
N GLY A 308 -7.68 -13.04 64.39
CA GLY A 308 -7.30 -13.70 65.60
C GLY A 308 -5.86 -13.37 66.08
N VAL A 309 -5.30 -12.27 65.61
CA VAL A 309 -4.04 -11.74 66.09
C VAL A 309 -4.30 -10.62 67.08
N THR A 310 -4.25 -10.94 68.37
CA THR A 310 -4.27 -9.91 69.42
C THR A 310 -2.88 -9.31 69.56
N SER A 311 -2.79 -7.96 69.39
CA SER A 311 -1.58 -7.23 69.77
C SER A 311 -1.33 -7.43 71.26
N THR A 312 -0.30 -8.23 71.60
CA THR A 312 0.20 -8.25 72.95
C THR A 312 0.95 -6.95 73.16
N GLU A 313 0.34 -6.02 73.82
CA GLU A 313 1.04 -4.90 74.44
C GLU A 313 1.96 -5.49 75.51
N GLU A 314 3.24 -5.66 75.18
CA GLU A 314 4.27 -5.70 76.21
C GLU A 314 4.94 -4.37 76.32
N VAL A 315 4.72 -3.74 77.44
CA VAL A 315 5.33 -2.70 78.25
C VAL A 315 6.61 -2.07 77.73
#